data_fa757ed1b97ce066ad5ff9b5edbf7359
#
_entry.id   fa757ed1b97ce066ad5ff9b5edbf7359
#
_cell.length_a   1.000
_cell.length_b   1.000
_cell.length_c   1.000
_cell.angle_alpha   90.00
_cell.angle_beta   90.00
_cell.angle_gamma   90.00
#
_symmetry.space_group_name_H-M   'P 1'
#
loop_
_entity.id
_entity.type
_entity.pdbx_description
1 polymer ?
#
loop_
_entity_poly.entity_id
_entity_poly.type
_entity_poly.pdbx_seq_one_letter_code
_entity_poly.pdbx_strand_id
1 'polypeptide(L)'
;MQPREAAPEEPFGAACRVRIDGSRVTAHCHNPYPGIDRVALHVECARWWDLDGDSSPVAVGPARRVLLTGRCWSDVDSAWVSHAREP
;
A
#
# COMPACT_ATOMS: atom_id res chain seq x y z
N MET A 1 17.64 -28.01 21.69
CA MET A 1 17.76 -27.64 20.40
C MET A 1 17.00 -26.40 20.13
N GLN A 2 17.55 -25.54 19.50
CA GLN A 2 16.83 -24.37 19.24
C GLN A 2 15.73 -24.68 18.28
N PRO A 3 14.67 -23.95 18.38
CA PRO A 3 13.62 -24.13 17.45
C PRO A 3 14.18 -23.95 16.09
N ARG A 4 13.87 -24.90 15.27
CA ARG A 4 14.28 -24.75 13.97
C ARG A 4 13.61 -23.59 13.47
N GLU A 5 14.31 -22.62 13.23
CA GLU A 5 13.72 -21.56 12.58
C GLU A 5 13.59 -21.89 11.17
N ALA A 6 12.47 -21.64 10.61
CA ALA A 6 12.33 -21.72 9.21
C ALA A 6 13.39 -20.86 8.57
N ALA A 7 13.82 -21.21 7.41
CA ALA A 7 14.71 -20.34 6.68
C ALA A 7 14.08 -18.96 6.63
N PRO A 8 14.84 -17.91 6.83
CA PRO A 8 14.27 -16.58 6.78
C PRO A 8 13.60 -16.37 5.44
N GLU A 9 12.40 -15.83 5.48
CA GLU A 9 11.75 -15.45 4.27
C GLU A 9 12.52 -14.34 3.62
N GLU A 10 12.53 -14.34 2.31
CA GLU A 10 13.12 -13.22 1.63
C GLU A 10 12.34 -11.98 1.99
N PRO A 11 13.00 -10.86 2.23
CA PRO A 11 12.30 -9.62 2.49
C PRO A 11 11.37 -9.31 1.34
N PHE A 12 10.20 -8.85 1.67
CA PHE A 12 9.17 -8.58 0.69
C PHE A 12 8.34 -7.39 1.12
N GLY A 13 7.83 -6.68 0.14
CA GLY A 13 6.90 -5.61 0.38
C GLY A 13 7.53 -4.25 0.16
N ALA A 14 6.95 -3.50 -0.75
CA ALA A 14 7.42 -2.15 -1.03
C ALA A 14 7.28 -1.29 0.23
N ALA A 15 8.19 -0.35 0.38
CA ALA A 15 8.11 0.62 1.45
C ALA A 15 7.24 1.77 0.96
N CYS A 16 6.15 2.03 1.65
CA CYS A 16 5.19 3.03 1.25
C CYS A 16 5.06 4.10 2.30
N ARG A 17 4.90 5.34 1.84
CA ARG A 17 4.60 6.46 2.71
C ARG A 17 3.24 6.98 2.31
N VAL A 18 2.32 7.01 3.26
CA VAL A 18 0.96 7.47 3.02
C VAL A 18 0.84 8.85 3.62
N ARG A 19 0.33 9.77 2.81
CA ARG A 19 0.11 11.13 3.26
C ARG A 19 -1.33 11.50 3.04
N ILE A 20 -1.98 11.97 4.08
CA ILE A 20 -3.36 12.41 4.04
C ILE A 20 -3.36 13.93 4.14
N ASP A 21 -4.06 14.57 3.20
CA ASP A 21 -4.14 16.03 3.18
C ASP A 21 -5.59 16.37 2.89
N GLY A 22 -6.37 16.53 3.96
CA GLY A 22 -7.80 16.82 3.86
C GLY A 22 -8.54 15.71 3.16
N SER A 23 -9.01 15.96 1.96
CA SER A 23 -9.78 14.99 1.19
C SER A 23 -8.91 14.15 0.24
N ARG A 24 -7.61 14.37 0.25
CA ARG A 24 -6.71 13.68 -0.69
C ARG A 24 -5.75 12.79 0.04
N VAL A 25 -5.38 11.70 -0.62
CA VAL A 25 -4.39 10.76 -0.11
C VAL A 25 -3.40 10.49 -1.23
N THR A 26 -2.14 10.47 -0.87
CA THR A 26 -1.09 10.00 -1.77
C THR A 26 -0.28 8.94 -1.05
N ALA A 27 0.17 7.95 -1.79
CA ALA A 27 1.05 6.93 -1.26
C ALA A 27 2.21 6.78 -2.23
N HIS A 28 3.41 6.98 -1.72
CA HIS A 28 4.63 6.77 -2.50
C HIS A 28 5.21 5.44 -2.07
N CYS A 29 5.33 4.51 -3.00
CA CYS A 29 5.87 3.19 -2.72
C CYS A 29 7.13 2.97 -3.52
N HIS A 30 8.12 2.36 -2.87
CA HIS A 30 9.38 2.00 -3.49
C HIS A 30 9.70 0.57 -3.11
N ASN A 31 9.97 -0.26 -4.09
CA ASN A 31 10.25 -1.67 -3.86
C ASN A 31 11.76 -1.93 -3.95
N PRO A 32 12.45 -2.09 -2.80
CA PRO A 32 13.88 -2.38 -2.83
C PRO A 32 14.21 -3.86 -2.96
N TYR A 33 13.19 -4.72 -3.04
CA TYR A 33 13.38 -6.16 -2.98
C TYR A 33 13.20 -6.79 -4.36
N PRO A 34 13.68 -8.03 -4.55
CA PRO A 34 13.56 -8.67 -5.86
C PRO A 34 12.17 -9.16 -6.21
N GLY A 35 11.31 -9.39 -5.21
CA GLY A 35 9.96 -9.86 -5.49
C GLY A 35 9.04 -8.74 -5.91
N ILE A 36 8.15 -9.01 -6.85
CA ILE A 36 7.17 -8.02 -7.28
C ILE A 36 6.08 -7.91 -6.24
N ASP A 37 5.78 -6.69 -5.81
CA ASP A 37 4.72 -6.42 -4.86
C ASP A 37 3.55 -5.78 -5.59
N ARG A 38 2.36 -6.33 -5.41
CA ARG A 38 1.16 -5.70 -5.93
C ARG A 38 0.57 -4.86 -4.81
N VAL A 39 0.60 -3.57 -4.99
CA VAL A 39 0.19 -2.62 -3.95
C VAL A 39 -1.13 -1.99 -4.35
N ALA A 40 -1.96 -1.75 -3.35
CA ALA A 40 -3.23 -1.07 -3.54
C ALA A 40 -3.44 -0.11 -2.39
N LEU A 41 -3.98 1.06 -2.72
CA LEU A 41 -4.29 2.07 -1.72
C LEU A 41 -5.74 1.93 -1.31
N HIS A 42 -5.99 1.91 -0.02
CA HIS A 42 -7.32 1.81 0.56
C HIS A 42 -7.58 3.08 1.33
N VAL A 43 -8.76 3.67 1.12
CA VAL A 43 -9.12 4.95 1.71
C VAL A 43 -10.48 4.82 2.37
N GLU A 44 -10.56 5.22 3.64
CA GLU A 44 -11.82 5.32 4.34
C GLU A 44 -12.11 6.79 4.56
N CYS A 45 -13.31 7.20 4.19
CA CYS A 45 -13.72 8.58 4.29
C CYS A 45 -14.42 8.84 5.61
N ALA A 46 -14.34 10.09 6.09
CA ALA A 46 -14.82 10.42 7.42
C ALA A 46 -16.34 10.40 7.53
N ARG A 47 -17.06 10.72 6.46
CA ARG A 47 -18.51 10.81 6.51
C ARG A 47 -19.14 9.51 6.05
N TRP A 48 -20.19 9.09 6.73
CA TRP A 48 -20.85 7.82 6.43
C TRP A 48 -21.43 7.77 5.01
N TRP A 49 -21.76 8.91 4.44
CA TRP A 49 -22.33 9.00 3.09
C TRP A 49 -21.25 9.07 2.01
N ASP A 50 -20.00 9.18 2.40
CA ASP A 50 -18.90 9.29 1.45
C ASP A 50 -18.48 7.88 1.03
N LEU A 51 -17.94 7.77 -0.17
CA LEU A 51 -17.58 6.47 -0.71
C LEU A 51 -16.13 6.16 -0.39
N ASP A 52 -15.93 5.10 0.38
CA ASP A 52 -14.60 4.57 0.57
C ASP A 52 -14.09 4.04 -0.76
N GLY A 53 -12.79 4.08 -0.93
CA GLY A 53 -12.19 3.69 -2.20
C GLY A 53 -11.03 2.74 -2.03
N ASP A 54 -10.91 1.87 -3.02
CA ASP A 54 -9.76 0.98 -3.12
C ASP A 54 -9.20 1.14 -4.52
N SER A 55 -7.90 1.37 -4.61
CA SER A 55 -7.30 1.44 -5.93
C SER A 55 -7.11 0.03 -6.48
N SER A 56 -7.02 -0.07 -7.79
CA SER A 56 -6.65 -1.34 -8.40
C SER A 56 -5.21 -1.66 -8.04
N PRO A 57 -4.90 -2.93 -7.80
CA PRO A 57 -3.52 -3.29 -7.49
C PRO A 57 -2.58 -2.95 -8.63
N VAL A 58 -1.41 -2.46 -8.26
CA VAL A 58 -0.37 -2.08 -9.20
C VAL A 58 0.88 -2.89 -8.88
N ALA A 59 1.46 -3.51 -9.87
CA ALA A 59 2.68 -4.28 -9.69
C ALA A 59 3.88 -3.34 -9.61
N VAL A 60 4.67 -3.49 -8.55
CA VAL A 60 5.87 -2.71 -8.34
C VAL A 60 7.05 -3.66 -8.36
N GLY A 61 7.79 -3.65 -9.43
CA GLY A 61 8.96 -4.50 -9.57
C GLY A 61 10.16 -3.98 -8.81
N PRO A 62 11.28 -4.72 -8.88
CA PRO A 62 12.49 -4.35 -8.15
C PRO A 62 12.97 -2.97 -8.57
N ALA A 63 13.39 -2.19 -7.58
CA ALA A 63 13.92 -0.85 -7.76
C ALA A 63 12.92 0.12 -8.41
N ARG A 64 11.65 -0.22 -8.43
CA ARG A 64 10.62 0.64 -9.02
C ARG A 64 9.92 1.44 -7.95
N ARG A 65 9.34 2.53 -8.38
CA ARG A 65 8.53 3.40 -7.54
C ARG A 65 7.19 3.59 -8.18
N VAL A 66 6.18 3.79 -7.34
CA VAL A 66 4.84 4.06 -7.84
C VAL A 66 4.19 5.08 -6.92
N LEU A 67 3.34 5.91 -7.51
CA LEU A 67 2.53 6.85 -6.77
C LEU A 67 1.09 6.42 -6.89
N LEU A 68 0.45 6.20 -5.75
CA LEU A 68 -0.96 5.88 -5.68
C LEU A 68 -1.70 7.09 -5.14
N THR A 69 -2.88 7.36 -5.66
CA THR A 69 -3.66 8.50 -5.21
C THR A 69 -5.09 8.07 -4.93
N GLY A 70 -5.71 8.76 -3.99
CA GLY A 70 -7.11 8.56 -3.68
C GLY A 70 -7.70 9.85 -3.15
N ARG A 71 -9.02 9.89 -3.05
CA ARG A 71 -9.67 11.07 -2.52
C ARG A 71 -11.07 10.74 -2.04
N CYS A 72 -11.55 11.56 -1.12
CA CYS A 72 -12.91 11.53 -0.63
C CYS A 72 -13.59 12.82 -1.05
N TRP A 73 -14.91 12.83 -0.97
CA TRP A 73 -15.65 14.08 -1.13
C TRP A 73 -15.48 14.95 0.10
N SER A 74 -15.48 14.30 1.27
CA SER A 74 -15.19 14.95 2.54
C SER A 74 -13.74 14.63 2.92
N ASP A 75 -13.44 14.73 4.18
CA ASP A 75 -12.09 14.43 4.65
C ASP A 75 -11.84 12.92 4.67
N VAL A 76 -10.59 12.56 4.54
CA VAL A 76 -10.15 11.19 4.67
C VAL A 76 -10.01 10.87 6.15
N ASP A 77 -10.59 9.74 6.58
CA ASP A 77 -10.45 9.28 7.95
C ASP A 77 -9.18 8.46 8.13
N SER A 78 -8.98 7.50 7.25
CA SER A 78 -7.79 6.66 7.30
C SER A 78 -7.44 6.18 5.91
N ALA A 79 -6.19 5.78 5.74
CA ALA A 79 -5.73 5.24 4.47
C ALA A 79 -4.54 4.34 4.74
N TRP A 80 -4.44 3.27 3.96
CA TRP A 80 -3.32 2.34 4.08
C TRP A 80 -3.09 1.66 2.75
N VAL A 81 -1.93 1.01 2.64
CA VAL A 81 -1.54 0.29 1.44
C VAL A 81 -1.52 -1.19 1.77
N SER A 82 -2.12 -1.99 0.91
CA SER A 82 -2.03 -3.44 1.01
C SER A 82 -0.97 -3.95 0.05
N HIS A 83 -0.42 -5.10 0.38
CA HIS A 83 0.66 -5.73 -0.37
C HIS A 83 0.27 -7.16 -0.69
N ALA A 84 0.64 -7.61 -1.87
CA ALA A 84 0.39 -9.00 -2.26
C ALA A 84 1.53 -9.47 -3.15
N ARG A 85 2.02 -10.67 -2.87
CA ARG A 85 3.08 -11.24 -3.66
C ARG A 85 2.51 -11.69 -5.00
N GLU A 86 3.21 -11.37 -6.06
CA GLU A 86 2.78 -11.82 -7.36
C GLU A 86 3.25 -13.25 -7.54
N PRO A 87 2.36 -14.15 -7.97
CA PRO A 87 2.71 -15.56 -8.12
C PRO A 87 3.75 -15.82 -9.20
#